data_d4ce56f379b8888a03b89835e1e5dc6e
#
_entry.id   d4ce56f379b8888a03b89835e1e5dc6e
#
_cell.length_a   1.000
_cell.length_b   1.000
_cell.length_c   1.000
_cell.angle_alpha   90.00
_cell.angle_beta   90.00
_cell.angle_gamma   90.00
#
_symmetry.space_group_name_H-M   'P 1'
#
loop_
_entity.id
_entity.type
_entity.pdbx_description
1 polymer ?
#
loop_
_entity_poly.entity_id
_entity_poly.type
_entity_poly.pdbx_seq_one_letter_code
_entity_poly.pdbx_strand_id
1 'polypeptide(L)'
;KDQMKSKKLFKLLVYLLYYHQRFISSEELIDILWYEDEVENPIAALKNLIYRLRTLLKQQLNLYDFVITGQGGYLINRQYTIEIDAYLFEKYNLELVSRHQENELYNKFLTLYTGYFLSDIDDYHILSLNAYYHTLYLSRVIDCAKLLKQQKKYTMMEKLAQGALAIDNLNEDLYIILIESLYLQQKYHESIETYRATTDLLYKTMGVQPSSKMRDLYEIIRQESHDEGHINDIQKDLTLENKEGAFFCEYGAFKDIYNMQMRMMDRLGICAHLCLITIKTSFLYTDL
;
A
#
# COMPACT_ATOMS: atom_id res chain seq x y z
N LYS A 1 -14.94 -11.31 15.81
CA LYS A 1 -14.21 -12.29 14.97
C LYS A 1 -14.14 -13.68 15.59
N ASP A 2 -13.75 -13.82 16.85
CA ASP A 2 -13.51 -15.13 17.51
C ASP A 2 -14.73 -16.03 17.64
N GLN A 3 -15.93 -15.51 17.53
CA GLN A 3 -17.19 -16.27 17.67
C GLN A 3 -17.75 -16.76 16.32
N MET A 4 -17.27 -16.23 15.19
CA MET A 4 -17.67 -16.67 13.86
C MET A 4 -16.68 -17.72 13.30
N LYS A 5 -16.78 -18.95 13.74
CA LYS A 5 -15.91 -20.07 13.31
C LYS A 5 -16.01 -20.45 11.83
N SER A 6 -16.97 -19.92 11.09
CA SER A 6 -17.19 -20.24 9.66
C SER A 6 -16.86 -19.05 8.79
N LYS A 7 -15.82 -19.16 7.94
CA LYS A 7 -15.45 -18.16 6.94
C LYS A 7 -16.64 -17.74 6.07
N LYS A 8 -17.48 -18.70 5.64
CA LYS A 8 -18.67 -18.42 4.82
C LYS A 8 -19.73 -17.62 5.55
N LEU A 9 -19.90 -17.83 6.87
CA LEU A 9 -20.86 -17.06 7.66
C LEU A 9 -20.43 -15.61 7.78
N PHE A 10 -19.14 -15.38 7.98
CA PHE A 10 -18.56 -14.04 8.02
C PHE A 10 -18.67 -13.34 6.65
N LYS A 11 -18.32 -14.05 5.57
CA LYS A 11 -18.45 -13.54 4.19
C LYS A 11 -19.90 -13.14 3.88
N LEU A 12 -20.88 -13.98 4.25
CA LEU A 12 -22.30 -13.67 4.09
C LEU A 12 -22.69 -12.39 4.84
N LEU A 13 -22.28 -12.24 6.11
CA LEU A 13 -22.60 -11.06 6.90
C LEU A 13 -21.99 -9.80 6.27
N VAL A 14 -20.72 -9.84 5.91
CA VAL A 14 -20.01 -8.74 5.28
C VAL A 14 -20.72 -8.30 3.99
N TYR A 15 -21.09 -9.28 3.15
CA TYR A 15 -21.76 -9.00 1.88
C TYR A 15 -23.15 -8.37 2.09
N LEU A 16 -23.95 -8.92 3.02
CA LEU A 16 -25.25 -8.35 3.37
C LEU A 16 -25.14 -6.95 3.95
N LEU A 17 -24.13 -6.69 4.79
CA LEU A 17 -23.86 -5.36 5.34
C LEU A 17 -23.43 -4.37 4.26
N TYR A 18 -22.47 -4.76 3.44
CA TYR A 18 -21.95 -3.88 2.39
C TYR A 18 -23.06 -3.46 1.40
N TYR A 19 -23.96 -4.38 1.06
CA TYR A 19 -25.11 -4.10 0.18
C TYR A 19 -26.43 -3.89 0.93
N HIS A 20 -26.40 -3.43 2.18
CA HIS A 20 -27.58 -3.34 3.05
C HIS A 20 -28.72 -2.51 2.51
N GLN A 21 -28.46 -1.60 1.55
CA GLN A 21 -29.46 -0.69 0.98
C GLN A 21 -30.32 -1.35 -0.11
N ARG A 22 -29.93 -2.52 -0.61
CA ARG A 22 -30.63 -3.20 -1.70
C ARG A 22 -31.05 -4.63 -1.33
N PHE A 23 -31.99 -5.15 -2.09
CA PHE A 23 -32.33 -6.56 -2.10
C PHE A 23 -31.23 -7.37 -2.80
N ILE A 24 -30.85 -8.50 -2.24
CA ILE A 24 -29.82 -9.40 -2.77
C ILE A 24 -30.49 -10.74 -3.08
N SER A 25 -30.40 -11.20 -4.33
CA SER A 25 -31.00 -12.46 -4.74
C SER A 25 -30.29 -13.67 -4.13
N SER A 26 -31.02 -14.78 -3.99
CA SER A 26 -30.42 -16.04 -3.54
C SER A 26 -29.35 -16.55 -4.49
N GLU A 27 -29.53 -16.34 -5.80
CA GLU A 27 -28.56 -16.71 -6.83
C GLU A 27 -27.25 -15.94 -6.64
N GLU A 28 -27.34 -14.61 -6.50
CA GLU A 28 -26.16 -13.76 -6.23
C GLU A 28 -25.40 -14.19 -4.98
N LEU A 29 -26.11 -14.50 -3.89
CA LEU A 29 -25.47 -14.99 -2.67
C LEU A 29 -24.84 -16.38 -2.84
N ILE A 30 -25.45 -17.25 -3.62
CA ILE A 30 -24.90 -18.57 -3.92
C ILE A 30 -23.61 -18.43 -4.73
N ASP A 31 -23.62 -17.64 -5.77
CA ASP A 31 -22.47 -17.42 -6.64
C ASP A 31 -21.28 -16.88 -5.85
N ILE A 32 -21.53 -15.93 -4.95
CA ILE A 32 -20.46 -15.35 -4.12
C ILE A 32 -19.95 -16.33 -3.08
N LEU A 33 -20.83 -17.05 -2.40
CA LEU A 33 -20.43 -17.91 -1.28
C LEU A 33 -19.82 -19.25 -1.71
N TRP A 34 -20.12 -19.72 -2.91
CA TRP A 34 -19.68 -21.02 -3.45
C TRP A 34 -19.10 -20.94 -4.87
N TYR A 35 -18.50 -19.82 -5.24
CA TYR A 35 -17.90 -19.61 -6.56
C TYR A 35 -16.90 -20.72 -6.96
N GLU A 36 -16.14 -21.24 -6.00
CA GLU A 36 -15.12 -22.28 -6.22
C GLU A 36 -15.53 -23.66 -5.69
N ASP A 37 -16.71 -23.78 -5.08
CA ASP A 37 -17.14 -25.00 -4.40
C ASP A 37 -18.31 -25.66 -5.14
N GLU A 38 -18.22 -26.94 -5.43
CA GLU A 38 -19.36 -27.75 -5.87
C GLU A 38 -20.26 -28.11 -4.67
N VAL A 39 -21.50 -27.66 -4.69
CA VAL A 39 -22.48 -27.93 -3.64
C VAL A 39 -23.71 -28.59 -4.27
N GLU A 40 -24.09 -29.81 -3.81
CA GLU A 40 -25.24 -30.54 -4.34
C GLU A 40 -26.56 -29.74 -4.26
N ASN A 41 -26.78 -29.02 -3.15
CA ASN A 41 -28.00 -28.23 -2.95
C ASN A 41 -27.65 -26.82 -2.39
N PRO A 42 -27.23 -25.87 -3.23
CA PRO A 42 -26.79 -24.55 -2.78
C PRO A 42 -27.94 -23.75 -2.12
N ILE A 43 -29.20 -23.94 -2.54
CA ILE A 43 -30.35 -23.23 -1.98
C ILE A 43 -30.58 -23.67 -0.52
N ALA A 44 -30.51 -24.96 -0.23
CA ALA A 44 -30.66 -25.49 1.12
C ALA A 44 -29.48 -25.06 2.01
N ALA A 45 -28.25 -25.08 1.46
CA ALA A 45 -27.04 -24.60 2.13
C ALA A 45 -27.13 -23.11 2.50
N LEU A 46 -27.60 -22.26 1.58
CA LEU A 46 -27.83 -20.82 1.83
C LEU A 46 -28.89 -20.61 2.93
N LYS A 47 -30.03 -21.29 2.87
CA LYS A 47 -31.07 -21.19 3.90
C LYS A 47 -30.54 -21.55 5.30
N ASN A 48 -29.74 -22.61 5.39
CA ASN A 48 -29.09 -23.01 6.65
C ASN A 48 -28.10 -21.93 7.13
N LEU A 49 -27.29 -21.35 6.23
CA LEU A 49 -26.33 -20.31 6.56
C LEU A 49 -27.04 -19.06 7.08
N ILE A 50 -28.11 -18.62 6.42
CA ILE A 50 -28.98 -17.52 6.86
C ILE A 50 -29.60 -17.79 8.24
N TYR A 51 -30.11 -19.01 8.47
CA TYR A 51 -30.65 -19.38 9.77
C TYR A 51 -29.59 -19.27 10.87
N ARG A 52 -28.40 -19.80 10.62
CA ARG A 52 -27.26 -19.70 11.56
C ARG A 52 -26.87 -18.25 11.81
N LEU A 53 -26.82 -17.42 10.76
CA LEU A 53 -26.51 -15.99 10.89
C LEU A 53 -27.54 -15.28 11.78
N ARG A 54 -28.85 -15.48 11.52
CA ARG A 54 -29.92 -14.89 12.33
C ARG A 54 -29.82 -15.31 13.79
N THR A 55 -29.56 -16.59 14.03
CA THR A 55 -29.41 -17.14 15.39
C THR A 55 -28.24 -16.47 16.12
N LEU A 56 -27.10 -16.34 15.45
CA LEU A 56 -25.91 -15.69 16.01
C LEU A 56 -26.16 -14.21 16.31
N LEU A 57 -26.74 -13.47 15.38
CA LEU A 57 -27.05 -12.04 15.54
C LEU A 57 -28.02 -11.80 16.70
N LYS A 58 -29.05 -12.67 16.82
CA LYS A 58 -30.00 -12.65 17.95
C LYS A 58 -29.31 -12.90 19.29
N GLN A 59 -28.48 -13.95 19.36
CA GLN A 59 -27.86 -14.37 20.62
C GLN A 59 -26.74 -13.46 21.09
N GLN A 60 -25.94 -12.92 20.17
CA GLN A 60 -24.74 -12.15 20.50
C GLN A 60 -24.97 -10.64 20.53
N LEU A 61 -25.86 -10.14 19.68
CA LEU A 61 -26.07 -8.71 19.48
C LEU A 61 -27.51 -8.24 19.79
N ASN A 62 -28.40 -9.16 20.20
CA ASN A 62 -29.83 -8.90 20.39
C ASN A 62 -30.53 -8.29 19.17
N LEU A 63 -30.03 -8.61 17.96
CA LEU A 63 -30.60 -8.14 16.71
C LEU A 63 -31.66 -9.14 16.23
N TYR A 64 -32.93 -8.73 16.36
CA TYR A 64 -34.08 -9.55 15.94
C TYR A 64 -34.50 -9.12 14.53
N ASP A 65 -34.76 -10.10 13.67
CA ASP A 65 -35.21 -9.86 12.29
C ASP A 65 -34.27 -8.93 11.50
N PHE A 66 -32.98 -8.96 11.81
CA PHE A 66 -31.97 -8.13 11.17
C PHE A 66 -31.86 -8.46 9.68
N VAL A 67 -31.89 -9.74 9.30
CA VAL A 67 -31.93 -10.20 7.92
C VAL A 67 -33.34 -10.66 7.60
N ILE A 68 -34.02 -10.01 6.66
CA ILE A 68 -35.38 -10.32 6.21
C ILE A 68 -35.32 -11.20 4.97
N THR A 69 -36.25 -12.18 4.85
CA THR A 69 -36.48 -12.93 3.62
C THR A 69 -37.47 -12.19 2.75
N GLY A 70 -37.09 -11.91 1.51
CA GLY A 70 -38.00 -11.43 0.46
C GLY A 70 -38.29 -12.51 -0.57
N GLN A 71 -38.99 -12.14 -1.64
CA GLN A 71 -39.29 -13.06 -2.73
C GLN A 71 -38.00 -13.33 -3.54
N GLY A 72 -37.44 -14.52 -3.34
CA GLY A 72 -36.24 -14.96 -4.07
C GLY A 72 -34.89 -14.49 -3.49
N GLY A 73 -34.84 -13.91 -2.28
CA GLY A 73 -33.60 -13.46 -1.70
C GLY A 73 -33.75 -12.84 -0.31
N TYR A 74 -32.80 -11.97 0.03
CA TYR A 74 -32.63 -11.42 1.36
C TYR A 74 -32.31 -9.94 1.34
N LEU A 75 -32.63 -9.25 2.43
CA LEU A 75 -32.30 -7.84 2.64
C LEU A 75 -32.07 -7.58 4.13
N ILE A 76 -31.34 -6.54 4.44
CA ILE A 76 -31.22 -6.06 5.81
C ILE A 76 -32.47 -5.25 6.18
N ASN A 77 -32.96 -5.47 7.40
CA ASN A 77 -34.14 -4.77 7.91
C ASN A 77 -33.86 -3.26 8.06
N ARG A 78 -34.64 -2.46 7.35
CA ARG A 78 -34.53 -1.00 7.34
C ARG A 78 -34.85 -0.32 8.65
N GLN A 79 -35.35 -1.05 9.64
CA GLN A 79 -35.51 -0.52 11.00
C GLN A 79 -34.17 -0.30 11.71
N TYR A 80 -33.11 -0.93 11.24
CA TYR A 80 -31.76 -0.74 11.76
C TYR A 80 -31.04 0.33 10.96
N THR A 81 -30.51 1.34 11.64
CA THR A 81 -29.59 2.30 11.03
C THR A 81 -28.21 1.66 10.99
N ILE A 82 -27.64 1.57 9.79
CA ILE A 82 -26.32 0.98 9.57
C ILE A 82 -25.42 2.07 9.05
N GLU A 83 -24.33 2.31 9.76
CA GLU A 83 -23.24 3.17 9.32
C GLU A 83 -22.05 2.30 8.92
N ILE A 84 -21.58 2.48 7.70
CA ILE A 84 -20.43 1.76 7.15
C ILE A 84 -19.37 2.80 6.84
N ASP A 85 -18.18 2.62 7.42
CA ASP A 85 -17.01 3.46 7.22
C ASP A 85 -16.62 3.57 5.74
N ALA A 86 -16.71 2.48 4.98
CA ALA A 86 -16.48 2.47 3.55
C ALA A 86 -17.39 3.44 2.77
N TYR A 87 -18.68 3.53 3.11
CA TYR A 87 -19.58 4.50 2.48
C TYR A 87 -19.30 5.94 2.91
N LEU A 88 -18.92 6.13 4.16
CA LEU A 88 -18.50 7.43 4.64
C LEU A 88 -17.20 7.88 3.95
N PHE A 89 -16.29 6.93 3.71
CA PHE A 89 -15.06 7.16 2.97
C PHE A 89 -15.34 7.58 1.52
N GLU A 90 -16.24 6.88 0.81
CA GLU A 90 -16.68 7.27 -0.54
C GLU A 90 -17.34 8.66 -0.57
N LYS A 91 -18.20 8.94 0.41
CA LYS A 91 -18.84 10.25 0.55
C LYS A 91 -17.80 11.35 0.69
N TYR A 92 -16.84 11.21 1.59
CA TYR A 92 -15.76 12.19 1.77
C TYR A 92 -14.87 12.30 0.54
N ASN A 93 -14.62 11.19 -0.16
CA ASN A 93 -13.91 11.22 -1.44
C ASN A 93 -14.63 12.11 -2.48
N LEU A 94 -15.95 11.95 -2.63
CA LEU A 94 -16.75 12.77 -3.54
C LEU A 94 -16.78 14.26 -3.14
N GLU A 95 -16.86 14.54 -1.86
CA GLU A 95 -16.79 15.90 -1.33
C GLU A 95 -15.42 16.54 -1.59
N LEU A 96 -14.33 15.80 -1.42
CA LEU A 96 -12.96 16.25 -1.70
C LEU A 96 -12.73 16.53 -3.18
N VAL A 97 -13.34 15.76 -4.08
CA VAL A 97 -13.28 16.02 -5.53
C VAL A 97 -13.97 17.35 -5.87
N SER A 98 -15.03 17.71 -5.16
CA SER A 98 -15.78 18.95 -5.40
C SER A 98 -15.22 20.17 -4.66
N ARG A 99 -14.54 19.98 -3.54
CA ARG A 99 -14.04 21.02 -2.62
C ARG A 99 -12.56 20.86 -2.29
N HIS A 100 -11.71 21.11 -3.28
CA HIS A 100 -10.26 20.79 -3.23
C HIS A 100 -9.41 21.43 -2.12
N GLN A 101 -9.94 22.23 -1.19
CA GLN A 101 -9.12 23.03 -0.27
C GLN A 101 -9.47 22.89 1.23
N GLU A 102 -10.25 21.91 1.63
CA GLU A 102 -10.65 21.75 3.03
C GLU A 102 -9.73 20.76 3.79
N ASN A 103 -8.72 21.28 4.48
CA ASN A 103 -7.81 20.47 5.31
C ASN A 103 -8.53 19.57 6.33
N GLU A 104 -9.65 20.04 6.91
CA GLU A 104 -10.43 19.25 7.87
C GLU A 104 -11.08 18.04 7.21
N LEU A 105 -11.58 18.20 5.98
CA LEU A 105 -12.18 17.09 5.23
C LEU A 105 -11.13 16.04 4.84
N TYR A 106 -9.92 16.48 4.45
CA TYR A 106 -8.80 15.55 4.24
C TYR A 106 -8.47 14.76 5.50
N ASN A 107 -8.40 15.39 6.66
CA ASN A 107 -8.15 14.71 7.92
C ASN A 107 -9.24 13.66 8.22
N LYS A 108 -10.52 14.01 8.06
CA LYS A 108 -11.63 13.05 8.23
C LYS A 108 -11.53 11.87 7.29
N PHE A 109 -11.23 12.12 6.01
CA PHE A 109 -11.06 11.07 5.02
C PHE A 109 -9.87 10.15 5.35
N LEU A 110 -8.70 10.72 5.64
CA LEU A 110 -7.48 9.96 5.88
C LEU A 110 -7.56 9.12 7.16
N THR A 111 -8.25 9.60 8.20
CA THR A 111 -8.41 8.85 9.46
C THR A 111 -9.35 7.65 9.35
N LEU A 112 -10.23 7.61 8.36
CA LEU A 112 -11.09 6.44 8.11
C LEU A 112 -10.34 5.26 7.51
N TYR A 113 -9.27 5.52 6.74
CA TYR A 113 -8.50 4.47 6.11
C TYR A 113 -7.35 4.02 7.01
N THR A 114 -7.55 2.93 7.73
CA THR A 114 -6.57 2.39 8.69
C THR A 114 -5.76 1.21 8.15
N GLY A 115 -6.03 0.81 6.91
CA GLY A 115 -5.38 -0.33 6.25
C GLY A 115 -6.27 -0.94 5.17
N TYR A 116 -5.86 -2.06 4.66
CA TYR A 116 -6.58 -2.76 3.59
C TYR A 116 -7.97 -3.23 4.02
N PHE A 117 -8.94 -2.99 3.15
CA PHE A 117 -10.35 -3.35 3.39
C PHE A 117 -10.52 -4.86 3.55
N LEU A 118 -10.98 -5.29 4.73
CA LEU A 118 -11.24 -6.70 5.05
C LEU A 118 -10.08 -7.65 4.69
N SER A 119 -8.85 -7.26 4.97
CA SER A 119 -7.60 -7.96 4.62
C SER A 119 -7.54 -9.44 5.06
N ASP A 120 -8.37 -9.84 6.02
CA ASP A 120 -8.43 -11.22 6.52
C ASP A 120 -9.36 -12.14 5.70
N ILE A 121 -9.98 -11.61 4.65
CA ILE A 121 -10.88 -12.38 3.77
C ILE A 121 -10.20 -12.54 2.42
N ASP A 122 -9.77 -13.76 2.15
CA ASP A 122 -9.26 -14.14 0.84
C ASP A 122 -10.44 -14.44 -0.08
N ASP A 123 -10.87 -13.42 -0.82
CA ASP A 123 -12.03 -13.49 -1.70
C ASP A 123 -11.88 -12.50 -2.85
N TYR A 124 -12.17 -12.93 -4.07
CA TYR A 124 -12.00 -12.12 -5.28
C TYR A 124 -12.76 -10.79 -5.25
N HIS A 125 -14.01 -10.78 -4.76
CA HIS A 125 -14.80 -9.56 -4.65
C HIS A 125 -14.22 -8.60 -3.62
N ILE A 126 -13.73 -9.13 -2.49
CA ILE A 126 -13.06 -8.34 -1.45
C ILE A 126 -11.73 -7.77 -1.97
N LEU A 127 -10.97 -8.55 -2.73
CA LEU A 127 -9.73 -8.06 -3.35
C LEU A 127 -9.99 -6.87 -4.30
N SER A 128 -11.06 -6.94 -5.09
CA SER A 128 -11.43 -5.84 -5.99
C SER A 128 -11.83 -4.57 -5.23
N LEU A 129 -12.62 -4.71 -4.17
CA LEU A 129 -12.99 -3.60 -3.29
C LEU A 129 -11.77 -3.04 -2.56
N ASN A 130 -10.88 -3.91 -2.14
CA ASN A 130 -9.63 -3.54 -1.49
C ASN A 130 -8.77 -2.66 -2.41
N ALA A 131 -8.53 -3.10 -3.65
CA ALA A 131 -7.81 -2.33 -4.65
C ALA A 131 -8.48 -0.97 -4.94
N TYR A 132 -9.81 -0.94 -5.02
CA TYR A 132 -10.58 0.28 -5.21
C TYR A 132 -10.38 1.29 -4.08
N TYR A 133 -10.60 0.88 -2.81
CA TYR A 133 -10.44 1.78 -1.67
C TYR A 133 -8.99 2.22 -1.47
N HIS A 134 -8.03 1.32 -1.71
CA HIS A 134 -6.62 1.65 -1.64
C HIS A 134 -6.22 2.70 -2.69
N THR A 135 -6.70 2.55 -3.92
CA THR A 135 -6.47 3.54 -4.99
C THR A 135 -7.07 4.90 -4.67
N LEU A 136 -8.30 4.93 -4.11
CA LEU A 136 -8.93 6.17 -3.66
C LEU A 136 -8.09 6.85 -2.56
N TYR A 137 -7.64 6.07 -1.58
CA TYR A 137 -6.79 6.56 -0.49
C TYR A 137 -5.52 7.20 -1.01
N LEU A 138 -4.75 6.47 -1.82
CA LEU A 138 -3.49 6.97 -2.39
C LEU A 138 -3.68 8.24 -3.22
N SER A 139 -4.73 8.27 -4.04
CA SER A 139 -5.05 9.47 -4.83
C SER A 139 -5.27 10.70 -3.94
N ARG A 140 -6.01 10.54 -2.84
CA ARG A 140 -6.27 11.66 -1.92
C ARG A 140 -5.05 12.03 -1.08
N VAL A 141 -4.20 11.07 -0.72
CA VAL A 141 -2.90 11.35 -0.07
C VAL A 141 -2.04 12.25 -0.98
N ILE A 142 -1.93 11.91 -2.26
CA ILE A 142 -1.17 12.69 -3.24
C ILE A 142 -1.75 14.10 -3.39
N ASP A 143 -3.08 14.24 -3.48
CA ASP A 143 -3.71 15.55 -3.61
C ASP A 143 -3.55 16.39 -2.34
N CYS A 144 -3.68 15.78 -1.16
CA CYS A 144 -3.41 16.43 0.13
C CYS A 144 -1.95 16.90 0.22
N ALA A 145 -1.00 16.08 -0.21
CA ALA A 145 0.42 16.44 -0.24
C ALA A 145 0.69 17.67 -1.14
N LYS A 146 0.07 17.72 -2.33
CA LYS A 146 0.15 18.89 -3.23
C LYS A 146 -0.41 20.15 -2.56
N LEU A 147 -1.56 20.04 -1.88
CA LEU A 147 -2.17 21.15 -1.16
C LEU A 147 -1.27 21.65 -0.02
N LEU A 148 -0.73 20.73 0.79
CA LEU A 148 0.19 21.06 1.88
C LEU A 148 1.47 21.71 1.37
N LYS A 149 2.00 21.25 0.22
CA LYS A 149 3.15 21.87 -0.47
C LYS A 149 2.85 23.30 -0.89
N GLN A 150 1.69 23.56 -1.51
CA GLN A 150 1.26 24.91 -1.90
C GLN A 150 1.11 25.83 -0.69
N GLN A 151 0.64 25.30 0.44
CA GLN A 151 0.50 26.01 1.70
C GLN A 151 1.82 26.15 2.49
N LYS A 152 2.93 25.61 1.96
CA LYS A 152 4.25 25.56 2.62
C LYS A 152 4.22 24.84 3.99
N LYS A 153 3.31 23.89 4.18
CA LYS A 153 3.15 23.10 5.41
C LYS A 153 3.96 21.78 5.33
N TYR A 154 5.25 21.90 5.15
CA TYR A 154 6.13 20.77 4.83
C TYR A 154 6.21 19.71 5.94
N THR A 155 6.18 20.14 7.21
CA THR A 155 6.15 19.19 8.35
C THR A 155 4.84 18.38 8.39
N MET A 156 3.72 18.95 7.96
CA MET A 156 2.47 18.19 7.85
C MET A 156 2.50 17.23 6.66
N MET A 157 3.13 17.63 5.56
CA MET A 157 3.36 16.78 4.39
C MET A 157 4.25 15.57 4.73
N GLU A 158 5.31 15.78 5.53
CA GLU A 158 6.16 14.70 6.06
C GLU A 158 5.34 13.69 6.89
N LYS A 159 4.55 14.18 7.86
CA LYS A 159 3.68 13.31 8.69
C LYS A 159 2.65 12.55 7.86
N LEU A 160 2.07 13.20 6.85
CA LEU A 160 1.13 12.57 5.92
C LEU A 160 1.79 11.39 5.19
N ALA A 161 2.98 11.61 4.62
CA ALA A 161 3.72 10.58 3.91
C ALA A 161 4.12 9.42 4.83
N GLN A 162 4.63 9.72 6.03
CA GLN A 162 4.98 8.69 7.03
C GLN A 162 3.75 7.85 7.44
N GLY A 163 2.59 8.48 7.66
CA GLY A 163 1.35 7.78 7.97
C GLY A 163 0.89 6.88 6.83
N ALA A 164 0.99 7.34 5.59
CA ALA A 164 0.63 6.55 4.42
C ALA A 164 1.60 5.39 4.17
N LEU A 165 2.91 5.59 4.39
CA LEU A 165 3.93 4.54 4.31
C LEU A 165 3.79 3.46 5.38
N ALA A 166 3.18 3.76 6.53
CA ALA A 166 2.83 2.75 7.53
C ALA A 166 1.77 1.76 7.02
N ILE A 167 0.96 2.17 6.02
CA ILE A 167 -0.07 1.33 5.39
C ILE A 167 0.48 0.63 4.14
N ASP A 168 1.20 1.38 3.29
CA ASP A 168 1.78 0.89 2.03
C ASP A 168 3.25 1.29 1.93
N ASN A 169 4.11 0.46 2.49
CA ASN A 169 5.54 0.70 2.62
C ASN A 169 6.34 0.41 1.34
N LEU A 170 5.71 -0.03 0.25
CA LEU A 170 6.36 -0.30 -1.02
C LEU A 170 5.96 0.69 -2.11
N ASN A 171 5.18 1.70 -1.79
CA ASN A 171 4.69 2.70 -2.73
C ASN A 171 5.72 3.82 -2.94
N GLU A 172 6.30 3.88 -4.12
CA GLU A 172 7.34 4.84 -4.46
C GLU A 172 6.85 6.30 -4.42
N ASP A 173 5.60 6.57 -4.85
CA ASP A 173 5.05 7.94 -4.83
C ASP A 173 4.96 8.52 -3.41
N LEU A 174 4.71 7.68 -2.41
CA LEU A 174 4.70 8.09 -1.00
C LEU A 174 6.12 8.45 -0.51
N TYR A 175 7.13 7.69 -0.93
CA TYR A 175 8.53 8.05 -0.64
C TYR A 175 8.95 9.33 -1.33
N ILE A 176 8.52 9.56 -2.57
CA ILE A 176 8.77 10.83 -3.26
C ILE A 176 8.20 12.00 -2.47
N ILE A 177 6.97 11.87 -1.94
CA ILE A 177 6.35 12.90 -1.09
C ILE A 177 7.17 13.10 0.19
N LEU A 178 7.64 12.03 0.83
CA LEU A 178 8.45 12.12 2.04
C LEU A 178 9.78 12.80 1.77
N ILE A 179 10.53 12.35 0.76
CA ILE A 179 11.82 12.91 0.37
C ILE A 179 11.68 14.39 0.00
N GLU A 180 10.66 14.74 -0.79
CA GLU A 180 10.38 16.12 -1.17
C GLU A 180 10.02 16.99 0.04
N SER A 181 9.27 16.45 1.00
CA SER A 181 8.91 17.18 2.22
C SER A 181 10.14 17.49 3.08
N LEU A 182 11.07 16.56 3.19
CA LEU A 182 12.36 16.74 3.89
C LEU A 182 13.23 17.77 3.19
N TYR A 183 13.35 17.67 1.88
CA TYR A 183 14.07 18.63 1.05
C TYR A 183 13.55 20.06 1.23
N LEU A 184 12.23 20.26 1.14
CA LEU A 184 11.59 21.57 1.32
C LEU A 184 11.73 22.15 2.75
N GLN A 185 12.05 21.30 3.73
CA GLN A 185 12.42 21.70 5.09
C GLN A 185 13.92 21.97 5.25
N GLN A 186 14.71 21.90 4.16
CA GLN A 186 16.18 22.01 4.18
C GLN A 186 16.89 20.90 4.95
N LYS A 187 16.21 19.75 5.17
CA LYS A 187 16.76 18.55 5.80
C LYS A 187 17.46 17.69 4.73
N TYR A 188 18.46 18.23 4.07
CA TYR A 188 19.10 17.61 2.90
C TYR A 188 19.68 16.23 3.20
N HIS A 189 20.38 16.09 4.33
CA HIS A 189 20.97 14.82 4.74
C HIS A 189 19.91 13.72 4.92
N GLU A 190 18.85 14.01 5.69
CA GLU A 190 17.74 13.06 5.92
C GLU A 190 17.02 12.69 4.62
N SER A 191 16.89 13.66 3.71
CA SER A 191 16.29 13.44 2.38
C SER A 191 17.11 12.46 1.53
N ILE A 192 18.43 12.61 1.50
CA ILE A 192 19.37 11.73 0.78
C ILE A 192 19.38 10.33 1.41
N GLU A 193 19.44 10.23 2.72
CA GLU A 193 19.39 8.94 3.42
C GLU A 193 18.07 8.20 3.16
N THR A 194 16.94 8.92 3.19
CA THR A 194 15.63 8.36 2.86
C THR A 194 15.59 7.83 1.43
N TYR A 195 16.16 8.57 0.46
CA TYR A 195 16.27 8.12 -0.92
C TYR A 195 17.06 6.81 -1.03
N ARG A 196 18.26 6.75 -0.41
CA ARG A 196 19.13 5.57 -0.43
C ARG A 196 18.44 4.35 0.20
N ALA A 197 17.86 4.53 1.38
CA ALA A 197 17.13 3.47 2.07
C ALA A 197 15.93 2.95 1.26
N THR A 198 15.20 3.85 0.61
CA THR A 198 14.06 3.49 -0.25
C THR A 198 14.51 2.73 -1.48
N THR A 199 15.56 3.19 -2.15
CA THR A 199 16.11 2.51 -3.34
C THR A 199 16.52 1.08 -2.99
N ASP A 200 17.22 0.90 -1.88
CA ASP A 200 17.63 -0.41 -1.36
C ASP A 200 16.42 -1.30 -1.02
N LEU A 201 15.39 -0.74 -0.39
CA LEU A 201 14.17 -1.45 -0.04
C LEU A 201 13.43 -1.96 -1.29
N LEU A 202 13.19 -1.07 -2.25
CA LEU A 202 12.46 -1.40 -3.48
C LEU A 202 13.24 -2.43 -4.32
N TYR A 203 14.56 -2.28 -4.40
CA TYR A 203 15.39 -3.24 -5.11
C TYR A 203 15.38 -4.62 -4.43
N LYS A 204 15.58 -4.70 -3.11
CA LYS A 204 15.62 -5.97 -2.37
C LYS A 204 14.26 -6.68 -2.36
N THR A 205 13.16 -5.92 -2.34
CA THR A 205 11.81 -6.50 -2.19
C THR A 205 11.17 -6.81 -3.52
N MET A 206 11.31 -5.92 -4.51
CA MET A 206 10.61 -6.01 -5.81
C MET A 206 11.55 -6.15 -7.01
N GLY A 207 12.86 -6.00 -6.83
CA GLY A 207 13.84 -6.03 -7.93
C GLY A 207 13.73 -4.83 -8.87
N VAL A 208 13.09 -3.74 -8.45
CA VAL A 208 12.87 -2.55 -9.29
C VAL A 208 13.86 -1.43 -8.99
N GLN A 209 14.19 -0.66 -10.01
CA GLN A 209 15.00 0.56 -9.89
C GLN A 209 14.09 1.77 -9.65
N PRO A 210 14.62 2.86 -9.03
CA PRO A 210 13.88 4.10 -8.86
C PRO A 210 13.35 4.65 -10.18
N SER A 211 12.15 5.23 -10.15
CA SER A 211 11.57 5.93 -11.29
C SER A 211 12.41 7.15 -11.70
N SER A 212 12.19 7.64 -12.93
CA SER A 212 12.83 8.90 -13.37
C SER A 212 12.52 10.05 -12.41
N LYS A 213 11.26 10.17 -11.97
CA LYS A 213 10.80 11.21 -11.04
C LYS A 213 11.57 11.18 -9.72
N MET A 214 11.82 10.02 -9.18
CA MET A 214 12.56 9.85 -7.94
C MET A 214 14.05 10.19 -8.12
N ARG A 215 14.64 9.77 -9.24
CA ARG A 215 16.03 10.12 -9.59
C ARG A 215 16.22 11.63 -9.82
N ASP A 216 15.29 12.26 -10.54
CA ASP A 216 15.35 13.70 -10.83
C ASP A 216 15.28 14.52 -9.52
N LEU A 217 14.42 14.11 -8.59
CA LEU A 217 14.35 14.72 -7.27
C LEU A 217 15.68 14.58 -6.51
N TYR A 218 16.30 13.41 -6.55
CA TYR A 218 17.59 13.17 -5.90
C TYR A 218 18.70 14.06 -6.49
N GLU A 219 18.75 14.23 -7.83
CA GLU A 219 19.74 15.10 -8.46
C GLU A 219 19.57 16.56 -8.05
N ILE A 220 18.32 17.05 -7.92
CA ILE A 220 18.05 18.42 -7.42
C ILE A 220 18.57 18.56 -6.00
N ILE A 221 18.24 17.62 -5.10
CA ILE A 221 18.67 17.65 -3.70
C ILE A 221 20.20 17.64 -3.60
N ARG A 222 20.85 16.79 -4.40
CA ARG A 222 22.31 16.66 -4.42
C ARG A 222 22.99 17.96 -4.85
N GLN A 223 22.46 18.62 -5.87
CA GLN A 223 23.04 19.89 -6.34
C GLN A 223 22.94 20.98 -5.28
N GLU A 224 21.79 21.14 -4.64
CA GLU A 224 21.61 22.15 -3.58
C GLU A 224 22.37 21.82 -2.29
N SER A 225 22.50 20.55 -1.94
CA SER A 225 23.28 20.13 -0.77
C SER A 225 24.78 20.36 -0.93
N HIS A 226 25.28 20.40 -2.17
CA HIS A 226 26.70 20.70 -2.45
C HIS A 226 27.05 22.18 -2.35
N ASP A 227 26.07 23.07 -2.56
CA ASP A 227 26.30 24.51 -2.40
C ASP A 227 26.52 24.92 -0.92
N GLU A 228 26.03 24.11 0.04
CA GLU A 228 26.25 24.28 1.49
C GLU A 228 27.39 23.39 2.06
N GLY A 229 27.97 22.50 1.22
CA GLY A 229 28.86 21.43 1.68
C GLY A 229 30.27 21.89 2.01
N HIS A 230 30.67 21.83 3.27
CA HIS A 230 32.06 21.83 3.67
C HIS A 230 32.79 20.58 3.15
N ILE A 231 34.03 20.75 2.67
CA ILE A 231 34.95 19.68 2.24
C ILE A 231 35.00 18.48 3.22
N ASN A 232 34.74 18.72 4.50
CA ASN A 232 34.69 17.70 5.55
C ASN A 232 33.55 16.69 5.40
N ASP A 233 32.41 17.09 4.82
CA ASP A 233 31.27 16.18 4.62
C ASP A 233 31.52 15.28 3.40
N ILE A 234 32.16 15.81 2.37
CA ILE A 234 32.63 15.03 1.21
C ILE A 234 33.68 14.01 1.65
N GLN A 235 34.59 14.38 2.55
CA GLN A 235 35.58 13.45 3.09
C GLN A 235 34.97 12.35 3.96
N LYS A 236 33.93 12.63 4.74
CA LYS A 236 33.20 11.63 5.51
C LYS A 236 32.43 10.64 4.60
N ASP A 237 31.78 11.13 3.56
CA ASP A 237 31.10 10.30 2.57
C ASP A 237 32.06 9.44 1.72
N LEU A 238 33.28 9.93 1.53
CA LEU A 238 34.35 9.21 0.81
C LEU A 238 35.19 8.29 1.73
N THR A 239 35.11 8.42 3.07
CA THR A 239 35.72 7.45 3.98
C THR A 239 34.89 6.16 3.98
N LEU A 240 35.30 5.24 3.11
CA LEU A 240 34.81 3.86 3.12
C LEU A 240 34.98 3.27 4.51
N GLU A 241 33.89 2.92 5.19
CA GLU A 241 33.97 1.89 6.22
C GLU A 241 34.63 0.67 5.57
N ASN A 242 35.75 0.21 6.12
CA ASN A 242 36.44 -1.01 5.70
C ASN A 242 35.48 -2.20 5.90
N LYS A 243 34.56 -2.42 4.94
CA LYS A 243 33.78 -3.66 4.88
C LYS A 243 34.61 -4.68 4.16
N GLU A 244 35.08 -5.68 4.89
CA GLU A 244 35.71 -6.86 4.29
C GLU A 244 34.69 -7.55 3.37
N GLY A 245 35.11 -7.91 2.16
CA GLY A 245 34.30 -8.63 1.17
C GLY A 245 34.17 -7.92 -0.18
N ALA A 246 33.41 -8.54 -1.06
CA ALA A 246 33.17 -7.99 -2.40
C ALA A 246 32.25 -6.76 -2.34
N PHE A 247 32.58 -5.74 -3.11
CA PHE A 247 31.73 -4.57 -3.25
C PHE A 247 30.49 -4.91 -4.09
N PHE A 248 29.33 -4.82 -3.48
CA PHE A 248 28.05 -4.99 -4.16
C PHE A 248 27.54 -3.65 -4.67
N CYS A 249 27.26 -3.55 -5.96
CA CYS A 249 26.70 -2.35 -6.57
C CYS A 249 25.70 -2.70 -7.69
N GLU A 250 24.83 -1.75 -8.00
CA GLU A 250 23.93 -1.85 -9.14
C GLU A 250 24.68 -1.79 -10.47
N TYR A 251 24.05 -2.33 -11.54
CA TYR A 251 24.65 -2.37 -12.87
C TYR A 251 25.06 -0.98 -13.39
N GLY A 252 24.28 0.07 -13.10
CA GLY A 252 24.62 1.46 -13.45
C GLY A 252 25.92 1.91 -12.78
N ALA A 253 26.01 1.76 -11.46
CA ALA A 253 27.21 2.08 -10.70
C ALA A 253 28.40 1.20 -11.12
N PHE A 254 28.16 -0.09 -11.37
CA PHE A 254 29.19 -1.00 -11.91
C PHE A 254 29.73 -0.49 -13.25
N LYS A 255 28.87 -0.04 -14.17
CA LYS A 255 29.26 0.51 -15.48
C LYS A 255 30.15 1.74 -15.32
N ASP A 256 29.83 2.62 -14.42
CA ASP A 256 30.60 3.84 -14.16
C ASP A 256 31.98 3.51 -13.56
N ILE A 257 31.99 2.60 -12.56
CA ILE A 257 33.24 2.08 -11.97
C ILE A 257 34.10 1.39 -13.04
N TYR A 258 33.48 0.56 -13.87
CA TYR A 258 34.17 -0.13 -14.98
C TYR A 258 34.79 0.86 -15.95
N ASN A 259 34.03 1.89 -16.41
CA ASN A 259 34.52 2.92 -17.29
C ASN A 259 35.67 3.74 -16.69
N MET A 260 35.59 4.03 -15.38
CA MET A 260 36.66 4.72 -14.65
C MET A 260 37.92 3.85 -14.56
N GLN A 261 37.76 2.57 -14.23
CA GLN A 261 38.87 1.59 -14.17
C GLN A 261 39.53 1.41 -15.55
N MET A 262 38.75 1.27 -16.63
CA MET A 262 39.26 1.18 -17.99
C MET A 262 40.13 2.37 -18.37
N ARG A 263 39.67 3.63 -18.09
CA ARG A 263 40.47 4.84 -18.33
C ARG A 263 41.76 4.88 -17.49
N MET A 264 41.71 4.38 -16.27
CA MET A 264 42.88 4.28 -15.39
C MET A 264 43.90 3.26 -15.91
N MET A 265 43.40 2.11 -16.36
CA MET A 265 44.22 1.03 -16.93
C MET A 265 44.89 1.44 -18.24
N ASP A 266 44.20 2.14 -19.13
CA ASP A 266 44.76 2.72 -20.36
C ASP A 266 45.93 3.67 -20.06
N ARG A 267 45.83 4.47 -18.98
CA ARG A 267 46.89 5.40 -18.55
C ARG A 267 48.09 4.69 -17.94
N LEU A 268 47.85 3.55 -17.24
CA LEU A 268 48.88 2.81 -16.52
C LEU A 268 49.49 1.66 -17.34
N GLY A 269 48.91 1.36 -18.50
CA GLY A 269 49.34 0.21 -19.33
C GLY A 269 49.08 -1.15 -18.65
N ILE A 270 48.05 -1.27 -17.82
CA ILE A 270 47.70 -2.46 -17.07
C ILE A 270 46.49 -3.14 -17.73
N CYS A 271 46.44 -4.48 -17.71
CA CYS A 271 45.28 -5.24 -18.17
C CYS A 271 44.49 -5.80 -17.00
N ALA A 272 43.15 -5.80 -17.11
CA ALA A 272 42.25 -6.52 -16.20
C ALA A 272 41.24 -7.36 -16.97
N HIS A 273 40.69 -8.35 -16.32
CA HIS A 273 39.68 -9.24 -16.90
C HIS A 273 38.34 -9.05 -16.19
N LEU A 274 37.26 -8.97 -17.01
CA LEU A 274 35.90 -8.99 -16.50
C LEU A 274 35.41 -10.45 -16.50
N CYS A 275 34.99 -10.95 -15.33
CA CYS A 275 34.40 -12.27 -15.19
C CYS A 275 32.92 -12.18 -14.86
N LEU A 276 32.08 -12.87 -15.65
CA LEU A 276 30.67 -13.04 -15.34
C LEU A 276 30.47 -14.44 -14.74
N ILE A 277 29.98 -14.48 -13.51
CA ILE A 277 29.67 -15.73 -12.81
C ILE A 277 28.15 -15.82 -12.66
N THR A 278 27.54 -16.83 -13.30
CA THR A 278 26.11 -17.10 -13.16
C THR A 278 25.90 -18.29 -12.22
N ILE A 279 25.23 -18.06 -11.10
CA ILE A 279 24.88 -19.11 -10.14
C ILE A 279 23.44 -19.53 -10.43
N LYS A 280 23.24 -20.78 -10.91
CA LYS A 280 21.92 -21.39 -10.97
C LYS A 280 21.59 -21.98 -9.61
N THR A 281 20.77 -21.30 -8.82
CA THR A 281 20.17 -21.90 -7.63
C THR A 281 19.04 -22.83 -8.08
N SER A 282 19.30 -24.15 -8.08
CA SER A 282 18.22 -25.13 -8.05
C SER A 282 17.64 -25.07 -6.63
N PHE A 283 16.45 -24.53 -6.48
CA PHE A 283 15.70 -24.63 -5.23
C PHE A 283 15.34 -26.08 -4.98
N LEU A 284 16.14 -26.77 -4.20
CA LEU A 284 15.69 -27.95 -3.48
C LEU A 284 14.91 -27.43 -2.27
N TYR A 285 13.60 -27.39 -2.40
CA TYR A 285 12.71 -27.44 -1.24
C TYR A 285 12.89 -28.82 -0.65
N THR A 286 13.71 -28.94 0.37
CA THR A 286 13.67 -30.03 1.35
C THR A 286 13.06 -29.45 2.60
N ASP A 287 11.91 -30.05 2.96
CA ASP A 287 11.19 -29.89 4.20
C ASP A 287 12.13 -29.82 5.42
N LEU A 288 11.91 -28.81 6.26
CA LEU A 288 12.09 -28.89 7.72
C LEU A 288 11.07 -27.98 8.40
#